data_8dd103cb45feed1bcb1b91abed7ca2e3
#
_entry.id   8dd103cb45feed1bcb1b91abed7ca2e3
#
_cell.length_a   1.000
_cell.length_b   1.000
_cell.length_c   1.000
_cell.angle_alpha   90.00
_cell.angle_beta   90.00
_cell.angle_gamma   90.00
#
_symmetry.space_group_name_H-M   'P 1'
#
loop_
_entity.id
_entity.type
_entity.pdbx_description
1 polymer ?
#
loop_
_entity_poly.entity_id
_entity_poly.type
_entity_poly.pdbx_seq_one_letter_code
_entity_poly.pdbx_strand_id
1 'polypeptide(L)'
;MVKKLLQPQEIEVFYVLPALRRELAVSLKSAGNSQKDIAALLGVTGAAVSQYFSSKRASQIKFSVELKKAIGESAAKIADDISLMNEMQRLLKLTRTERVACQVHCLKGCNACYERSLPG
;
A
#
# COMPACT_ATOMS: atom_id res chain seq x y z
N MET A 1 26.43 -16.02 -6.19
CA MET A 1 25.62 -14.80 -6.35
C MET A 1 25.00 -14.40 -5.03
N VAL A 2 25.13 -13.16 -4.66
CA VAL A 2 24.57 -12.68 -3.41
C VAL A 2 23.11 -12.30 -3.60
N LYS A 3 22.26 -12.87 -2.78
CA LYS A 3 20.86 -12.52 -2.79
C LYS A 3 20.68 -11.13 -2.15
N LYS A 4 20.03 -10.23 -2.83
CA LYS A 4 19.78 -8.92 -2.30
C LYS A 4 18.73 -8.99 -1.19
N LEU A 5 19.08 -8.46 -0.03
CA LEU A 5 18.19 -8.43 1.12
C LEU A 5 17.63 -7.02 1.28
N LEU A 6 16.33 -6.89 1.12
CA LEU A 6 15.67 -5.59 1.28
C LEU A 6 15.37 -5.31 2.74
N GLN A 7 15.56 -4.06 3.13
CA GLN A 7 15.10 -3.61 4.43
C GLN A 7 13.58 -3.45 4.41
N PRO A 8 12.91 -3.54 5.57
CA PRO A 8 11.45 -3.35 5.62
C PRO A 8 10.99 -2.05 4.96
N GLN A 9 11.75 -0.96 5.13
CA GLN A 9 11.40 0.31 4.52
C GLN A 9 11.45 0.25 2.99
N GLU A 10 12.41 -0.51 2.45
CA GLU A 10 12.51 -0.70 1.01
C GLU A 10 11.34 -1.52 0.50
N ILE A 11 10.92 -2.54 1.26
CA ILE A 11 9.75 -3.33 0.90
C ILE A 11 8.51 -2.45 0.89
N GLU A 12 8.38 -1.55 1.86
CA GLU A 12 7.26 -0.62 1.86
C GLU A 12 7.24 0.24 0.60
N VAL A 13 8.39 0.77 0.21
CA VAL A 13 8.46 1.63 -0.97
C VAL A 13 8.20 0.86 -2.26
N PHE A 14 8.78 -0.32 -2.41
CA PHE A 14 8.72 -1.05 -3.68
C PHE A 14 7.51 -1.95 -3.83
N TYR A 15 6.89 -2.37 -2.72
CA TYR A 15 5.79 -3.35 -2.76
C TYR A 15 4.52 -2.84 -2.07
N VAL A 16 4.63 -2.37 -0.83
CA VAL A 16 3.45 -2.04 -0.03
C VAL A 16 2.78 -0.75 -0.53
N LEU A 17 3.55 0.32 -0.74
CA LEU A 17 2.99 1.57 -1.25
C LEU A 17 2.33 1.39 -2.61
N PRO A 18 2.97 0.73 -3.60
CA PRO A 18 2.28 0.47 -4.86
C PRO A 18 1.02 -0.37 -4.69
N ALA A 19 1.03 -1.35 -3.79
CA ALA A 19 -0.15 -2.17 -3.53
C ALA A 19 -1.28 -1.34 -2.92
N LEU A 20 -0.95 -0.46 -1.97
CA LEU A 20 -1.94 0.46 -1.39
C LEU A 20 -2.52 1.39 -2.45
N ARG A 21 -1.67 1.97 -3.29
CA ARG A 21 -2.14 2.84 -4.37
C ARG A 21 -3.04 2.09 -5.35
N ARG A 22 -2.69 0.83 -5.63
CA ARG A 22 -3.52 0.00 -6.49
C ARG A 22 -4.90 -0.21 -5.90
N GLU A 23 -4.97 -0.57 -4.62
CA GLU A 23 -6.25 -0.81 -3.95
C GLU A 23 -7.07 0.48 -3.86
N LEU A 24 -6.41 1.61 -3.58
CA LEU A 24 -7.09 2.90 -3.58
C LEU A 24 -7.64 3.22 -4.96
N ALA A 25 -6.84 2.96 -6.01
CA ALA A 25 -7.28 3.20 -7.38
C ALA A 25 -8.47 2.32 -7.74
N VAL A 26 -8.46 1.05 -7.33
CA VAL A 26 -9.59 0.15 -7.55
C VAL A 26 -10.85 0.69 -6.87
N SER A 27 -10.73 1.14 -5.61
CA SER A 27 -11.86 1.69 -4.87
C SER A 27 -12.40 2.96 -5.54
N LEU A 28 -11.50 3.84 -5.98
CA LEU A 28 -11.91 5.08 -6.63
C LEU A 28 -12.57 4.81 -7.98
N LYS A 29 -12.07 3.82 -8.72
CA LYS A 29 -12.68 3.43 -9.99
C LYS A 29 -14.08 2.88 -9.76
N SER A 30 -14.25 2.05 -8.74
CA SER A 30 -15.57 1.50 -8.39
C SER A 30 -16.56 2.60 -8.00
N ALA A 31 -16.06 3.70 -7.45
CA ALA A 31 -16.89 4.85 -7.07
C ALA A 31 -17.25 5.73 -8.27
N GLY A 32 -16.76 5.42 -9.46
CA GLY A 32 -17.10 6.14 -10.68
C GLY A 32 -16.07 7.16 -11.15
N ASN A 33 -14.91 7.23 -10.52
CA ASN A 33 -13.86 8.16 -10.94
C ASN A 33 -13.18 7.68 -12.21
N SER A 34 -12.87 8.61 -13.11
CA SER A 34 -12.08 8.31 -14.30
C SER A 34 -10.62 8.09 -13.92
N GLN A 35 -9.83 7.49 -14.82
CA GLN A 35 -8.40 7.31 -14.59
C GLN A 35 -7.70 8.64 -14.35
N LYS A 36 -8.11 9.70 -15.05
CA LYS A 36 -7.57 11.04 -14.86
C LYS A 36 -7.85 11.56 -13.46
N ASP A 37 -9.08 11.37 -12.98
CA ASP A 37 -9.46 11.81 -11.65
C ASP A 37 -8.71 11.02 -10.58
N ILE A 38 -8.55 9.72 -10.78
CA ILE A 38 -7.79 8.87 -9.86
C ILE A 38 -6.34 9.34 -9.78
N ALA A 39 -5.73 9.64 -10.92
CA ALA A 39 -4.36 10.13 -10.95
C ALA A 39 -4.23 11.45 -10.16
N ALA A 40 -5.17 12.35 -10.35
CA ALA A 40 -5.17 13.62 -9.63
C ALA A 40 -5.32 13.41 -8.12
N LEU A 41 -6.25 12.56 -7.71
CA LEU A 41 -6.49 12.29 -6.29
C LEU A 41 -5.29 11.60 -5.63
N LEU A 42 -4.60 10.72 -6.34
CA LEU A 42 -3.44 10.01 -5.80
C LEU A 42 -2.13 10.77 -6.00
N GLY A 43 -2.17 11.92 -6.65
CA GLY A 43 -0.98 12.73 -6.87
C GLY A 43 0.05 12.07 -7.78
N VAL A 44 -0.41 11.31 -8.77
CA VAL A 44 0.45 10.58 -9.69
C VAL A 44 0.00 10.83 -11.13
N THR A 45 0.76 10.29 -12.10
CA THR A 45 0.39 10.39 -13.50
C THR A 45 -0.62 9.32 -13.89
N GLY A 46 -1.33 9.53 -15.01
CA GLY A 46 -2.22 8.49 -15.53
C GLY A 46 -1.47 7.22 -15.88
N ALA A 47 -0.24 7.35 -16.39
CA ALA A 47 0.60 6.20 -16.67
C ALA A 47 0.90 5.40 -15.41
N ALA A 48 1.16 6.09 -14.29
CA ALA A 48 1.40 5.42 -13.02
C ALA A 48 0.17 4.65 -12.55
N VAL A 49 -1.03 5.21 -12.73
CA VAL A 49 -2.27 4.50 -12.38
C VAL A 49 -2.37 3.20 -13.18
N SER A 50 -2.10 3.26 -14.49
CA SER A 50 -2.11 2.06 -15.32
C SER A 50 -1.11 1.02 -14.82
N GLN A 51 0.07 1.47 -14.41
CA GLN A 51 1.10 0.57 -13.89
C GLN A 51 0.69 -0.12 -12.60
N TYR A 52 -0.06 0.56 -11.73
CA TYR A 52 -0.53 -0.08 -10.49
C TYR A 52 -1.40 -1.29 -10.79
N PHE A 53 -2.26 -1.20 -11.80
CA PHE A 53 -3.13 -2.32 -12.15
C PHE A 53 -2.37 -3.49 -12.76
N SER A 54 -1.22 -3.25 -13.39
CA SER A 54 -0.44 -4.30 -14.04
C SER A 54 0.82 -4.69 -13.28
N SER A 55 1.14 -4.03 -12.15
CA SER A 55 2.38 -4.27 -11.42
C SER A 55 2.41 -5.65 -10.77
N LYS A 56 3.47 -6.41 -11.06
CA LYS A 56 3.68 -7.69 -10.40
C LYS A 56 4.04 -7.50 -8.93
N ARG A 57 4.78 -6.45 -8.61
CA ARG A 57 5.15 -6.16 -7.22
C ARG A 57 3.92 -5.85 -6.39
N ALA A 58 3.04 -5.00 -6.92
CA ALA A 58 1.81 -4.67 -6.22
C ALA A 58 0.94 -5.91 -6.00
N SER A 59 0.92 -6.83 -6.95
CA SER A 59 0.10 -8.02 -6.85
C SER A 59 0.66 -9.08 -5.89
N GLN A 60 1.92 -8.94 -5.47
CA GLN A 60 2.51 -9.86 -4.49
C GLN A 60 2.02 -9.61 -3.08
N ILE A 61 1.46 -8.44 -2.82
CA ILE A 61 0.96 -8.08 -1.50
C ILE A 61 -0.52 -8.43 -1.42
N LYS A 62 -0.88 -9.18 -0.37
CA LYS A 62 -2.29 -9.50 -0.08
C LYS A 62 -2.71 -8.78 1.19
N PHE A 63 -3.84 -8.12 1.13
CA PHE A 63 -4.40 -7.42 2.28
C PHE A 63 -5.55 -8.21 2.87
N SER A 64 -5.67 -8.17 4.19
CA SER A 64 -6.80 -8.78 4.89
C SER A 64 -8.11 -8.10 4.50
N VAL A 65 -9.23 -8.75 4.82
CA VAL A 65 -10.55 -8.15 4.58
C VAL A 65 -10.68 -6.85 5.35
N GLU A 66 -10.20 -6.82 6.58
CA GLU A 66 -10.26 -5.63 7.43
C GLU A 66 -9.43 -4.50 6.83
N LEU A 67 -8.25 -4.81 6.33
CA LEU A 67 -7.39 -3.81 5.74
C LEU A 67 -7.96 -3.29 4.41
N LYS A 68 -8.54 -4.17 3.59
CA LYS A 68 -9.21 -3.75 2.36
C LYS A 68 -10.39 -2.82 2.66
N LYS A 69 -11.13 -3.10 3.74
CA LYS A 69 -12.22 -2.23 4.16
C LYS A 69 -11.68 -0.85 4.56
N ALA A 70 -10.59 -0.83 5.32
CA ALA A 70 -9.95 0.43 5.72
C ALA A 70 -9.48 1.21 4.50
N ILE A 71 -8.94 0.53 3.50
CA ILE A 71 -8.49 1.17 2.27
C ILE A 71 -9.66 1.81 1.53
N GLY A 72 -10.78 1.10 1.43
CA GLY A 72 -11.98 1.66 0.81
C GLY A 72 -12.50 2.89 1.53
N GLU A 73 -12.49 2.86 2.86
CA GLU A 73 -12.89 4.01 3.67
C GLU A 73 -11.94 5.19 3.47
N SER A 74 -10.64 4.91 3.40
CA SER A 74 -9.65 5.95 3.12
C SER A 74 -9.85 6.57 1.75
N ALA A 75 -10.16 5.75 0.75
CA ALA A 75 -10.38 6.26 -0.61
C ALA A 75 -11.50 7.31 -0.62
N ALA A 76 -12.55 7.09 0.16
CA ALA A 76 -13.66 8.03 0.22
C ALA A 76 -13.28 9.36 0.90
N LYS A 77 -12.22 9.37 1.70
CA LYS A 77 -11.77 10.57 2.43
C LYS A 77 -10.72 11.37 1.70
N ILE A 78 -10.14 10.83 0.64
CA ILE A 78 -9.09 11.53 -0.11
C ILE A 78 -9.74 12.57 -1.01
N ALA A 79 -9.41 13.84 -0.77
CA ALA A 79 -9.93 14.96 -1.53
C ALA A 79 -8.85 15.95 -1.96
N ASP A 80 -7.71 15.95 -1.26
CA ASP A 80 -6.61 16.87 -1.55
C ASP A 80 -5.29 16.25 -1.08
N ASP A 81 -4.19 16.98 -1.23
CA ASP A 81 -2.86 16.48 -0.89
C ASP A 81 -2.74 16.13 0.58
N ILE A 82 -3.33 16.91 1.46
CA ILE A 82 -3.21 16.68 2.89
C ILE A 82 -3.99 15.46 3.31
N SER A 83 -5.23 15.30 2.83
CA SER A 83 -6.00 14.12 3.14
C SER A 83 -5.36 12.87 2.55
N LEU A 84 -4.78 12.96 1.36
CA LEU A 84 -4.04 11.85 0.76
C LEU A 84 -2.88 11.44 1.67
N MET A 85 -2.08 12.40 2.11
CA MET A 85 -0.94 12.10 2.97
C MET A 85 -1.39 11.45 4.28
N ASN A 86 -2.40 12.01 4.92
CA ASN A 86 -2.89 11.51 6.19
C ASN A 86 -3.44 10.08 6.05
N GLU A 87 -4.23 9.83 5.01
CA GLU A 87 -4.81 8.50 4.82
C GLU A 87 -3.74 7.47 4.47
N MET A 88 -2.75 7.84 3.65
CA MET A 88 -1.65 6.92 3.34
C MET A 88 -0.86 6.56 4.59
N GLN A 89 -0.56 7.52 5.45
CA GLN A 89 0.18 7.23 6.68
C GLN A 89 -0.63 6.35 7.62
N ARG A 90 -1.93 6.57 7.69
CA ARG A 90 -2.81 5.72 8.50
C ARG A 90 -2.81 4.28 7.98
N LEU A 91 -2.90 4.12 6.67
CA LEU A 91 -2.89 2.80 6.05
C LEU A 91 -1.54 2.10 6.23
N LEU A 92 -0.43 2.85 6.12
CA LEU A 92 0.88 2.26 6.35
C LEU A 92 1.02 1.73 7.76
N LYS A 93 0.50 2.45 8.77
CA LYS A 93 0.50 1.95 10.14
C LYS A 93 -0.25 0.63 10.25
N LEU A 94 -1.40 0.53 9.59
CA LEU A 94 -2.18 -0.71 9.59
C LEU A 94 -1.42 -1.85 8.93
N THR A 95 -0.72 -1.58 7.81
CA THR A 95 0.07 -2.62 7.16
C THR A 95 1.20 -3.12 8.05
N ARG A 96 1.81 -2.23 8.83
CA ARG A 96 2.87 -2.61 9.76
C ARG A 96 2.31 -3.50 10.88
N THR A 97 1.16 -3.14 11.40
CA THR A 97 0.49 -3.94 12.43
C THR A 97 0.20 -5.36 11.92
N GLU A 98 -0.20 -5.50 10.67
CA GLU A 98 -0.51 -6.78 10.07
C GLU A 98 0.71 -7.47 9.45
N ARG A 99 1.89 -6.89 9.59
CA ARG A 99 3.14 -7.49 9.09
C ARG A 99 3.14 -7.73 7.59
N VAL A 100 2.50 -6.83 6.85
CA VAL A 100 2.32 -7.00 5.42
C VAL A 100 3.66 -7.12 4.68
N ALA A 101 4.67 -6.34 5.09
CA ALA A 101 5.98 -6.37 4.44
C ALA A 101 6.63 -7.76 4.49
N CYS A 102 6.30 -8.57 5.48
CA CYS A 102 6.88 -9.90 5.60
C CYS A 102 6.38 -10.88 4.55
N GLN A 103 5.32 -10.53 3.85
CA GLN A 103 4.86 -11.35 2.73
C GLN A 103 5.92 -11.44 1.63
N VAL A 104 6.82 -10.46 1.57
CA VAL A 104 7.82 -10.41 0.51
C VAL A 104 9.00 -11.34 0.80
N HIS A 105 9.56 -11.31 2.00
CA HIS A 105 10.71 -12.17 2.27
C HIS A 105 10.54 -13.19 3.39
N CYS A 106 9.63 -13.02 4.29
CA CYS A 106 9.30 -14.02 5.33
C CYS A 106 10.52 -14.63 6.01
N LEU A 107 11.50 -13.82 6.39
CA LEU A 107 12.71 -14.34 7.01
C LEU A 107 12.45 -14.83 8.43
N LYS A 108 12.88 -16.03 8.73
CA LYS A 108 12.80 -16.57 10.08
C LYS A 108 13.63 -15.72 11.03
N GLY A 109 13.07 -15.42 12.18
CA GLY A 109 13.76 -14.63 13.19
C GLY A 109 13.85 -13.14 12.90
N CYS A 110 13.23 -12.69 11.82
CA CYS A 110 13.23 -11.27 11.50
C CYS A 110 12.24 -10.55 12.39
N ASN A 111 12.72 -9.63 13.20
CA ASN A 111 11.87 -8.82 14.06
C ASN A 111 11.74 -7.38 13.58
N ALA A 112 12.43 -7.04 12.50
CA ALA A 112 12.50 -5.65 12.07
C ALA A 112 11.16 -5.05 11.71
N CYS A 113 10.23 -5.87 11.18
CA CYS A 113 8.91 -5.40 10.78
C CYS A 113 7.91 -5.40 11.92
N TYR A 114 8.21 -6.04 13.03
CA TYR A 114 7.22 -6.34 14.06
C TYR A 114 7.50 -5.76 15.42
N GLU A 115 8.70 -5.28 15.66
CA GLU A 115 9.07 -4.92 17.01
C GLU A 115 8.10 -3.94 17.66
N ARG A 116 7.44 -3.12 16.88
CA ARG A 116 6.46 -2.17 17.39
C ARG A 116 5.14 -2.80 17.71
N SER A 117 4.81 -3.88 17.05
CA SER A 117 3.52 -4.53 17.23
C SER A 117 3.57 -5.61 18.28
N LEU A 118 4.75 -5.94 18.79
CA LEU A 118 4.89 -6.95 19.81
C LEU A 118 4.42 -6.39 21.14
N PRO A 119 3.61 -7.13 21.86
CA PRO A 119 3.22 -6.73 23.20
C PRO A 119 4.41 -6.91 24.11
N GLY A 120 4.89 -5.84 24.60
CA GLY A 120 5.99 -5.90 25.55
C GLY A 120 7.16 -6.68 25.07
#